data_df0abf3c039575a83460ab05a89f64c3
#
_entry.id   df0abf3c039575a83460ab05a89f64c3
#
_cell.length_a   1.000
_cell.length_b   1.000
_cell.length_c   1.000
_cell.angle_alpha   90.00
_cell.angle_beta   90.00
_cell.angle_gamma   90.00
#
_symmetry.space_group_name_H-M   'P 1'
#
loop_
_entity.id
_entity.type
_entity.pdbx_description
1 polymer ?
#
loop_
_entity_poly.entity_id
_entity_poly.type
_entity_poly.pdbx_seq_one_letter_code
_entity_poly.pdbx_strand_id
1 'polypeptide(L)'
;MLTVTESAGAHLAEMLDEANAPGGAAARFVVGPEGLSLAMDAKRDGDETFEHEGRTVLLVAQDVSELLVEKTLDLKQTEQGPALTLEDSLKAES
;
A
#
# COMPACT_ATOMS: atom_id res chain seq x y z
N MET A 1 -12.52 -0.93 4.74
CA MET A 1 -11.14 -1.45 4.65
C MET A 1 -10.56 -1.08 3.29
N LEU A 2 -9.31 -0.67 3.27
CA LEU A 2 -8.61 -0.37 2.02
C LEU A 2 -8.57 -1.62 1.13
N THR A 3 -8.77 -1.45 -0.16
CA THR A 3 -8.60 -2.52 -1.14
C THR A 3 -7.26 -2.33 -1.84
N VAL A 4 -6.50 -3.40 -1.97
CA VAL A 4 -5.22 -3.38 -2.70
C VAL A 4 -5.37 -4.33 -3.88
N THR A 5 -5.20 -3.79 -5.10
CA THR A 5 -5.31 -4.63 -6.29
C THR A 5 -4.10 -5.56 -6.39
N GLU A 6 -4.25 -6.62 -7.17
CA GLU A 6 -3.15 -7.55 -7.36
C GLU A 6 -1.93 -6.86 -7.98
N SER A 7 -2.15 -5.95 -8.92
CA SER A 7 -1.07 -5.21 -9.55
C SER A 7 -0.33 -4.34 -8.53
N ALA A 8 -1.06 -3.68 -7.64
CA ALA A 8 -0.45 -2.86 -6.59
C ALA A 8 0.34 -3.73 -5.62
N GLY A 9 -0.23 -4.88 -5.22
CA GLY A 9 0.46 -5.81 -4.33
C GLY A 9 1.76 -6.32 -4.92
N ALA A 10 1.73 -6.70 -6.20
CA ALA A 10 2.92 -7.17 -6.89
C ALA A 10 4.00 -6.09 -6.96
N HIS A 11 3.58 -4.85 -7.22
CA HIS A 11 4.52 -3.73 -7.28
C HIS A 11 5.15 -3.47 -5.91
N LEU A 12 4.37 -3.55 -4.83
CA LEU A 12 4.88 -3.39 -3.49
C LEU A 12 5.92 -4.47 -3.16
N ALA A 13 5.63 -5.71 -3.53
CA ALA A 13 6.57 -6.81 -3.31
C ALA A 13 7.87 -6.58 -4.06
N GLU A 14 7.79 -6.10 -5.30
CA GLU A 14 8.95 -5.77 -6.10
C GLU A 14 9.79 -4.67 -5.46
N MET A 15 9.13 -3.63 -4.95
CA MET A 15 9.82 -2.54 -4.26
C MET A 15 10.59 -3.05 -3.04
N LEU A 16 9.98 -3.95 -2.28
CA LEU A 16 10.65 -4.53 -1.12
C LEU A 16 11.86 -5.36 -1.52
N ASP A 17 11.76 -6.11 -2.61
CA ASP A 17 12.88 -6.90 -3.11
C ASP A 17 14.03 -6.02 -3.59
N GLU A 18 13.71 -4.96 -4.32
CA GLU A 18 14.72 -4.02 -4.81
C GLU A 18 15.43 -3.29 -3.68
N ALA A 19 14.72 -3.03 -2.60
CA ALA A 19 15.29 -2.36 -1.43
C ALA A 19 16.03 -3.33 -0.51
N ASN A 20 16.06 -4.63 -0.84
CA ASN A 20 16.63 -5.66 0.02
C ASN A 20 16.04 -5.63 1.41
N ALA A 21 14.71 -5.48 1.49
CA ALA A 21 14.02 -5.37 2.77
C ALA A 21 14.25 -6.64 3.60
N PRO A 22 14.56 -6.49 4.90
CA PRO A 22 14.72 -7.66 5.75
C PRO A 22 13.40 -8.40 5.91
N GLY A 23 13.47 -9.68 6.27
CA GLY A 23 12.28 -10.46 6.54
C GLY A 23 11.42 -9.78 7.59
N GLY A 24 10.13 -9.71 7.36
CA GLY A 24 9.20 -9.06 8.26
C GLY A 24 8.99 -7.59 8.02
N ALA A 25 9.75 -6.98 7.13
CA ALA A 25 9.53 -5.57 6.76
C ALA A 25 8.54 -5.47 5.61
N ALA A 26 7.75 -4.41 5.60
CA ALA A 26 6.79 -4.15 4.54
C ALA A 26 6.67 -2.64 4.35
N ALA A 27 5.98 -2.23 3.29
CA ALA A 27 5.73 -0.81 3.07
C ALA A 27 4.64 -0.34 4.03
N ARG A 28 4.84 0.79 4.66
CA ARG A 28 3.85 1.40 5.56
C ARG A 28 3.37 2.70 4.95
N PHE A 29 2.05 2.89 4.90
CA PHE A 29 1.50 4.19 4.52
C PHE A 29 1.77 5.20 5.62
N VAL A 30 2.30 6.35 5.20
CA VAL A 30 2.55 7.48 6.10
C VAL A 30 1.78 8.67 5.54
N VAL A 31 0.94 9.27 6.38
CA VAL A 31 0.19 10.47 6.00
C VAL A 31 0.96 11.68 6.49
N GLY A 32 1.34 12.53 5.56
CA GLY A 32 2.10 13.74 5.90
C GLY A 32 1.44 14.97 5.30
N PRO A 33 2.04 16.17 5.52
CA PRO A 33 1.46 17.39 5.01
C PRO A 33 1.38 17.47 3.49
N GLU A 34 2.19 16.68 2.80
CA GLU A 34 2.17 16.65 1.34
C GLU A 34 1.37 15.48 0.77
N GLY A 35 0.70 14.71 1.62
CA GLY A 35 -0.12 13.57 1.19
C GLY A 35 0.43 12.25 1.68
N LEU A 36 0.12 11.19 0.97
CA LEU A 36 0.52 9.84 1.34
C LEU A 36 1.90 9.51 0.78
N SER A 37 2.69 8.83 1.59
CA SER A 37 3.96 8.29 1.14
C SER A 37 4.13 6.89 1.69
N LEU A 38 5.19 6.20 1.29
CA LEU A 38 5.48 4.85 1.77
C LEU A 38 6.84 4.85 2.43
N ALA A 39 6.93 4.16 3.56
CA ALA A 39 8.18 3.96 4.26
C ALA A 39 8.31 2.48 4.59
N MET A 40 9.53 1.98 4.68
CA MET A 40 9.76 0.60 5.07
C MET A 40 9.71 0.49 6.58
N ASP A 41 8.94 -0.47 7.09
CA ASP A 41 8.78 -0.61 8.54
C ASP A 41 8.40 -2.05 8.87
N ALA A 42 8.39 -2.37 10.15
CA ALA A 42 7.94 -3.66 10.64
C ALA A 42 6.52 -3.53 11.18
N LYS A 43 5.79 -4.64 11.17
CA LYS A 43 4.43 -4.66 11.69
C LYS A 43 4.40 -4.28 13.17
N ARG A 44 3.41 -3.46 13.52
CA ARG A 44 3.15 -3.06 14.91
C ARG A 44 1.76 -3.53 15.31
N ASP A 45 1.51 -3.56 16.61
CA ASP A 45 0.18 -3.93 17.11
C ASP A 45 -0.86 -2.97 16.56
N GLY A 46 -1.97 -3.52 16.10
CA GLY A 46 -3.06 -2.73 15.55
C GLY A 46 -2.95 -2.43 14.07
N ASP A 47 -1.82 -2.74 13.44
CA ASP A 47 -1.68 -2.54 12.00
C ASP A 47 -2.57 -3.50 11.22
N GLU A 48 -3.20 -2.99 10.17
CA GLU A 48 -3.79 -3.85 9.15
C GLU A 48 -2.69 -4.26 8.19
N THR A 49 -2.69 -5.53 7.80
CA THR A 49 -1.69 -6.05 6.89
C THR A 49 -2.34 -6.49 5.59
N PHE A 50 -1.64 -6.28 4.50
CA PHE A 50 -2.07 -6.72 3.17
C PHE A 50 -0.99 -7.62 2.61
N GLU A 51 -1.40 -8.76 2.07
CA GLU A 51 -0.46 -9.77 1.60
C GLU A 51 -0.58 -9.97 0.10
N HIS A 52 0.54 -10.33 -0.50
CA HIS A 52 0.60 -10.73 -1.89
C HIS A 52 1.43 -12.01 -1.95
N GLU A 53 0.83 -13.08 -2.41
CA GLU A 53 1.46 -14.41 -2.52
C GLU A 53 2.07 -14.88 -1.19
N GLY A 54 1.34 -14.66 -0.10
CA GLY A 54 1.75 -15.12 1.21
C GLY A 54 2.75 -14.22 1.92
N ARG A 55 3.10 -13.10 1.31
CA ARG A 55 4.06 -12.16 1.89
C ARG A 55 3.34 -10.86 2.25
N THR A 56 3.56 -10.36 3.45
CA THR A 56 3.03 -9.05 3.83
C THR A 56 3.76 -7.98 3.05
N VAL A 57 3.02 -7.17 2.31
CA VAL A 57 3.62 -6.13 1.47
C VAL A 57 3.22 -4.73 1.90
N LEU A 58 2.13 -4.59 2.66
CA LEU A 58 1.65 -3.26 3.06
C LEU A 58 1.17 -3.30 4.50
N LEU A 59 1.50 -2.25 5.24
CA LEU A 59 1.05 -2.05 6.61
C LEU A 59 0.29 -0.73 6.68
N VAL A 60 -0.85 -0.74 7.36
CA VAL A 60 -1.66 0.46 7.52
C VAL A 60 -2.04 0.59 8.99
N ALA A 61 -1.61 1.66 9.63
CA ALA A 61 -1.97 1.91 11.02
C ALA A 61 -3.48 2.13 11.12
N GLN A 62 -4.04 1.85 12.28
CA GLN A 62 -5.49 1.88 12.46
C GLN A 62 -6.11 3.24 12.10
N ASP A 63 -5.50 4.34 12.52
CA ASP A 63 -6.01 5.66 12.22
C ASP A 63 -5.94 5.97 10.71
N VAL A 64 -4.90 5.51 10.04
CA VAL A 64 -4.78 5.68 8.59
C VAL A 64 -5.78 4.77 7.88
N SER A 65 -5.99 3.56 8.39
CA SER A 65 -6.95 2.63 7.81
C SER A 65 -8.36 3.22 7.80
N GLU A 66 -8.72 3.94 8.85
CA GLU A 66 -10.04 4.59 8.91
C GLU A 66 -10.19 5.66 7.83
N LEU A 67 -9.11 6.33 7.48
CA LEU A 67 -9.14 7.33 6.41
C LEU A 67 -9.24 6.70 5.02
N LEU A 68 -8.84 5.44 4.89
CA LEU A 68 -8.76 4.76 3.60
C LEU A 68 -9.84 3.70 3.41
N VAL A 69 -10.88 3.73 4.23
CA VAL A 69 -11.85 2.64 4.32
C VAL A 69 -12.56 2.36 3.00
N GLU A 70 -12.78 3.35 2.17
CA GLU A 70 -13.44 3.18 0.88
C GLU A 70 -12.54 3.53 -0.28
N LYS A 71 -11.25 3.29 -0.12
CA LYS A 71 -10.26 3.59 -1.15
C LYS A 71 -9.69 2.31 -1.73
N THR A 72 -9.20 2.40 -2.96
CA THR A 72 -8.52 1.31 -3.64
C THR A 72 -7.12 1.76 -4.03
N LEU A 73 -6.12 0.99 -3.61
CA LEU A 73 -4.75 1.21 -4.04
C LEU A 73 -4.52 0.39 -5.30
N ASP A 74 -4.15 1.04 -6.38
CA ASP A 74 -3.96 0.41 -7.68
C ASP A 74 -2.63 0.86 -8.28
N LEU A 75 -2.25 0.23 -9.35
CA LEU A 75 -1.03 0.55 -10.08
C LEU A 75 -1.41 1.05 -11.47
N LYS A 76 -0.87 2.22 -11.83
CA LYS A 76 -1.12 2.80 -13.14
C LYS A 76 0.20 3.02 -13.85
N GLN A 77 0.19 2.89 -15.17
CA GLN A 77 1.35 3.21 -15.98
C GLN A 77 1.36 4.69 -16.30
N THR A 78 2.48 5.33 -16.08
CA THR A 78 2.66 6.74 -16.37
C THR A 78 3.88 6.93 -17.27
N GLU A 79 4.09 8.14 -17.75
CA GLU A 79 5.27 8.45 -18.55
C GLU A 79 6.57 8.19 -17.81
N GLN A 80 6.52 8.24 -16.48
CA GLN A 80 7.69 8.01 -15.65
C GLN A 80 7.79 6.56 -15.17
N GLY A 81 6.88 5.70 -15.63
CA GLY A 81 6.83 4.29 -15.24
C GLY A 81 5.62 4.00 -14.36
N PRO A 82 5.59 2.80 -13.76
CA PRO A 82 4.47 2.44 -12.91
C PRO A 82 4.41 3.28 -11.64
N ALA A 83 3.20 3.69 -11.27
CA ALA A 83 2.97 4.50 -10.07
C ALA A 83 1.76 3.98 -9.32
N LEU A 84 1.85 4.00 -8.00
CA LEU A 84 0.71 3.62 -7.16
C LEU A 84 -0.27 4.79 -7.09
N THR A 85 -1.55 4.47 -7.20
CA THR A 85 -2.61 5.47 -7.13
C THR A 85 -3.62 5.05 -6.07
N LEU A 86 -4.23 6.04 -5.43
CA LEU A 86 -5.28 5.79 -4.45
C LEU A 86 -6.57 6.37 -5.00
N GLU A 87 -7.54 5.51 -5.24
CA GLU A 87 -8.80 5.91 -5.85
C GLU A 87 -9.97 5.62 -4.91
N ASP A 88 -11.03 6.36 -5.08
CA ASP A 88 -12.25 6.14 -4.33
C ASP A 88 -12.98 4.94 -4.92
N SER A 89 -13.14 3.89 -4.12
CA SER A 89 -13.78 2.65 -4.58
C SER A 89 -15.21 2.87 -5.04
N LEU A 90 -15.92 3.81 -4.43
CA LEU A 90 -17.31 4.08 -4.79
C LEU A 90 -17.42 4.74 -6.15
N LYS A 91 -16.43 5.53 -6.54
CA LYS A 91 -16.45 6.19 -7.85
C LYS A 91 -16.07 5.24 -8.98
N ALA A 92 -15.35 4.19 -8.67
CA ALA A 92 -14.91 3.24 -9.69
C ALA A 92 -16.07 2.49 -10.32
N GLU A 93 -17.21 2.50 -9.70
CA GLU A 93 -18.39 1.78 -10.18
C GLU A 93 -19.30 2.60 -11.06
N SER A 94 -19.10 3.87 -11.17
CA SER A 94 -19.99 4.74 -11.94
C SER A 94 -19.56 4.95 -13.37
#